data_5814f915e49fdedf6544bafa18418c38
#
_entry.id   5814f915e49fdedf6544bafa18418c38
#
_cell.length_a   1.000
_cell.length_b   1.000
_cell.length_c   1.000
_cell.angle_alpha   90.00
_cell.angle_beta   90.00
_cell.angle_gamma   90.00
#
_symmetry.space_group_name_H-M   'P 1'
#
loop_
_entity.id
_entity.type
_entity.pdbx_description
1 polymer ?
#
loop_
_entity_poly.entity_id
_entity_poly.type
_entity_poly.pdbx_seq_one_letter_code
_entity_poly.pdbx_strand_id
1 'polypeptide(L)'
;MASAPASTGSSGFPLSPELRRAAIVTVALLILGQSFQALIQGGLALFLPRIRPDLGLSFAEAGALSFVSTLVYAFMQIPAGYLVDRFGPWRLFFIGLLGTNVLALSFALLESYPLLLVNQGAAGFFRAMLFAPGLVLIASWFPPERRATAMGVFIAGGFSSSFLLNIFGPPLEAAVGWRMAFVIFASLGIVSAFVYYRFASERPRPAGRPASIGEAMSLFRYRVMWVIGGIQFVRFFVALAVTFWLPTYLVAERGYSLQAAGVLVAAAAICTMLSNFVGGYVSDRLQNPLAVIGGSLGVLAVTSAAIVAVPSAWMLVLAVCVNASFIQFYFGPLFAVPVEMLGARRAGISSGFSNFFANIGGFVSTWGMGEIKDATGSFTLGFLTIAAVCVAGILMTGYLAIIKRHWTPPAE
;
A
#
# COMPACT_ATOMS: atom_id res chain seq x y z
N MET A 1 -1.07 -51.27 33.71
CA MET A 1 0.03 -50.44 33.20
C MET A 1 0.10 -50.66 31.70
N ALA A 2 -0.50 -49.73 30.92
CA ALA A 2 -0.41 -49.71 29.47
C ALA A 2 0.16 -48.34 29.08
N SER A 3 1.34 -48.37 28.54
CA SER A 3 2.09 -47.18 28.07
C SER A 3 1.39 -46.56 26.87
N ALA A 4 1.03 -45.30 26.98
CA ALA A 4 0.58 -44.47 25.84
C ALA A 4 1.72 -44.25 24.87
N PRO A 5 1.51 -44.32 23.56
CA PRO A 5 2.54 -43.97 22.57
C PRO A 5 2.75 -42.47 22.55
N ALA A 6 4.01 -42.05 22.61
CA ALA A 6 4.45 -40.67 22.43
C ALA A 6 4.05 -40.18 21.03
N SER A 7 3.23 -39.14 20.99
CA SER A 7 2.91 -38.43 19.78
C SER A 7 4.16 -37.59 19.29
N THR A 8 4.91 -38.16 18.39
CA THR A 8 5.92 -37.39 17.64
C THR A 8 5.21 -36.44 16.68
N GLY A 9 4.99 -35.22 17.12
CA GLY A 9 4.44 -34.14 16.32
C GLY A 9 5.46 -33.57 15.33
N SER A 10 5.51 -34.13 14.13
CA SER A 10 6.04 -33.44 12.96
C SER A 10 4.99 -33.47 11.84
N SER A 11 3.94 -32.66 11.99
CA SER A 11 2.95 -32.45 10.95
C SER A 11 3.44 -31.49 9.86
N GLY A 12 4.59 -31.80 9.28
CA GLY A 12 4.95 -31.28 7.98
C GLY A 12 4.18 -32.07 6.93
N PHE A 13 3.13 -31.52 6.32
CA PHE A 13 2.53 -32.10 5.12
C PHE A 13 3.62 -32.15 4.05
N PRO A 14 4.17 -33.33 3.68
CA PRO A 14 5.13 -33.42 2.60
C PRO A 14 4.35 -33.21 1.29
N LEU A 15 4.37 -31.96 0.79
CA LEU A 15 3.96 -31.72 -0.60
C LEU A 15 4.83 -32.63 -1.49
N SER A 16 4.22 -33.35 -2.42
CA SER A 16 4.99 -34.04 -3.44
C SER A 16 5.96 -33.05 -4.11
N PRO A 17 7.11 -33.52 -4.62
CA PRO A 17 8.07 -32.61 -5.28
C PRO A 17 7.44 -31.76 -6.38
N GLU A 18 6.45 -32.28 -7.09
CA GLU A 18 5.70 -31.59 -8.13
C GLU A 18 4.83 -30.45 -7.55
N LEU A 19 4.08 -30.72 -6.47
CA LEU A 19 3.26 -29.71 -5.81
C LEU A 19 4.12 -28.60 -5.17
N ARG A 20 5.29 -28.96 -4.63
CA ARG A 20 6.24 -27.99 -4.09
C ARG A 20 6.78 -27.09 -5.20
N ARG A 21 7.12 -27.65 -6.37
CA ARG A 21 7.55 -26.87 -7.53
C ARG A 21 6.44 -25.94 -8.01
N ALA A 22 5.21 -26.42 -8.14
CA ALA A 22 4.05 -25.62 -8.53
C ALA A 22 3.79 -24.47 -7.56
N ALA A 23 3.91 -24.70 -6.24
CA ALA A 23 3.78 -23.66 -5.23
C ALA A 23 4.85 -22.56 -5.38
N ILE A 24 6.12 -22.95 -5.51
CA ILE A 24 7.24 -22.01 -5.67
C ILE A 24 7.07 -21.17 -6.94
N VAL A 25 6.75 -21.81 -8.06
CA VAL A 25 6.53 -21.12 -9.35
C VAL A 25 5.35 -20.13 -9.23
N THR A 26 4.23 -20.57 -8.66
CA THR A 26 3.05 -19.70 -8.50
C THR A 26 3.36 -18.50 -7.62
N VAL A 27 4.01 -18.70 -6.47
CA VAL A 27 4.37 -17.60 -5.58
C VAL A 27 5.37 -16.62 -6.23
N ALA A 28 6.37 -17.15 -6.93
CA ALA A 28 7.33 -16.30 -7.66
C ALA A 28 6.63 -15.44 -8.73
N LEU A 29 5.68 -16.03 -9.47
CA LEU A 29 4.91 -15.32 -10.48
C LEU A 29 3.93 -14.31 -9.89
N LEU A 30 3.35 -14.59 -8.71
CA LEU A 30 2.53 -13.62 -7.97
C LEU A 30 3.37 -12.42 -7.51
N ILE A 31 4.56 -12.68 -6.98
CA ILE A 31 5.50 -11.61 -6.57
C ILE A 31 5.90 -10.79 -7.79
N LEU A 32 6.25 -11.43 -8.90
CA LEU A 32 6.63 -10.76 -10.13
C LEU A 32 5.48 -9.87 -10.67
N GLY A 33 4.25 -10.38 -10.70
CA GLY A 33 3.08 -9.63 -11.12
C GLY A 33 2.80 -8.43 -10.21
N GLN A 34 2.88 -8.61 -8.89
CA GLN A 34 2.77 -7.51 -7.93
C GLN A 34 3.88 -6.48 -8.11
N SER A 35 5.07 -6.92 -8.47
CA SER A 35 6.22 -6.05 -8.74
C SER A 35 5.97 -5.15 -9.95
N PHE A 36 5.47 -5.67 -11.06
CA PHE A 36 5.15 -4.85 -12.23
C PHE A 36 4.03 -3.84 -11.93
N GLN A 37 3.01 -4.22 -11.17
CA GLN A 37 1.98 -3.29 -10.72
C GLN A 37 2.59 -2.15 -9.87
N ALA A 38 3.50 -2.48 -8.95
CA ALA A 38 4.17 -1.48 -8.10
C ALA A 38 5.09 -0.55 -8.91
N LEU A 39 5.79 -1.07 -9.93
CA LEU A 39 6.60 -0.28 -10.85
C LEU A 39 5.76 0.76 -11.61
N ILE A 40 4.61 0.38 -12.14
CA ILE A 40 3.71 1.27 -12.88
C ILE A 40 3.16 2.37 -11.96
N GLN A 41 2.67 1.99 -10.78
CA GLN A 41 2.12 2.94 -9.82
C GLN A 41 3.19 3.91 -9.30
N GLY A 42 4.35 3.40 -8.93
CA GLY A 42 5.47 4.19 -8.48
C GLY A 42 6.07 5.06 -9.59
N GLY A 43 6.04 4.57 -10.84
CA GLY A 43 6.50 5.28 -12.03
C GLY A 43 5.73 6.57 -12.28
N LEU A 44 4.42 6.58 -12.05
CA LEU A 44 3.63 7.81 -12.13
C LEU A 44 4.15 8.88 -11.15
N ALA A 45 4.39 8.50 -9.89
CA ALA A 45 4.90 9.42 -8.87
C ALA A 45 6.35 9.88 -9.16
N LEU A 46 7.24 8.94 -9.53
CA LEU A 46 8.65 9.22 -9.76
C LEU A 46 8.88 10.11 -10.98
N PHE A 47 8.16 9.82 -12.08
CA PHE A 47 8.32 10.55 -13.34
C PHE A 47 7.37 11.76 -13.45
N LEU A 48 6.53 12.03 -12.44
CA LEU A 48 5.60 13.16 -12.44
C LEU A 48 6.27 14.51 -12.75
N PRO A 49 7.49 14.81 -12.28
CA PRO A 49 8.22 16.03 -12.66
C PRO A 49 8.47 16.17 -14.15
N ARG A 50 8.45 15.08 -14.91
CA ARG A 50 8.59 15.03 -16.38
C ARG A 50 7.25 14.94 -17.09
N ILE A 51 6.34 14.09 -16.57
CA ILE A 51 5.00 13.85 -17.13
C ILE A 51 4.18 15.14 -17.12
N ARG A 52 4.18 15.85 -15.98
CA ARG A 52 3.36 17.05 -15.80
C ARG A 52 3.64 18.16 -16.81
N PRO A 53 4.88 18.62 -16.99
CA PRO A 53 5.18 19.66 -17.98
C PRO A 53 4.95 19.22 -19.42
N ASP A 54 5.25 17.95 -19.74
CA ASP A 54 5.11 17.37 -21.07
C ASP A 54 3.63 17.29 -21.51
N LEU A 55 2.73 17.05 -20.58
CA LEU A 55 1.28 16.99 -20.81
C LEU A 55 0.56 18.31 -20.48
N GLY A 56 1.28 19.36 -20.05
CA GLY A 56 0.71 20.66 -19.70
C GLY A 56 -0.24 20.63 -18.49
N LEU A 57 -0.08 19.66 -17.58
CA LEU A 57 -0.97 19.48 -16.42
C LEU A 57 -0.63 20.46 -15.28
N SER A 58 -1.65 20.95 -14.59
CA SER A 58 -1.50 21.58 -13.28
C SER A 58 -1.08 20.53 -12.22
N PHE A 59 -0.67 20.97 -11.02
CA PHE A 59 -0.36 20.04 -9.93
C PHE A 59 -1.63 19.35 -9.42
N ALA A 60 -2.77 20.05 -9.38
CA ALA A 60 -4.06 19.47 -9.03
C ALA A 60 -4.49 18.38 -10.01
N GLU A 61 -4.38 18.62 -11.32
CA GLU A 61 -4.67 17.63 -12.36
C GLU A 61 -3.75 16.40 -12.24
N ALA A 62 -2.46 16.62 -12.00
CA ALA A 62 -1.51 15.54 -11.77
C ALA A 62 -1.85 14.72 -10.52
N GLY A 63 -2.23 15.37 -9.42
CA GLY A 63 -2.72 14.73 -8.20
C GLY A 63 -4.02 13.96 -8.42
N ALA A 64 -4.93 14.49 -9.26
CA ALA A 64 -6.21 13.87 -9.60
C ALA A 64 -6.04 12.54 -10.34
N LEU A 65 -4.97 12.32 -11.09
CA LEU A 65 -4.66 11.02 -11.70
C LEU A 65 -4.51 9.93 -10.63
N SER A 66 -3.72 10.20 -9.58
CA SER A 66 -3.56 9.28 -8.45
C SER A 66 -4.82 9.18 -7.60
N PHE A 67 -5.53 10.31 -7.39
CA PHE A 67 -6.81 10.37 -6.69
C PHE A 67 -7.83 9.42 -7.31
N VAL A 68 -8.12 9.53 -8.61
CA VAL A 68 -9.14 8.72 -9.29
C VAL A 68 -8.76 7.24 -9.27
N SER A 69 -7.50 6.91 -9.51
CA SER A 69 -7.01 5.52 -9.45
C SER A 69 -7.19 4.91 -8.06
N THR A 70 -6.85 5.65 -7.00
CA THR A 70 -6.96 5.17 -5.62
C THR A 70 -8.41 5.10 -5.16
N LEU A 71 -9.25 6.04 -5.59
CA LEU A 71 -10.68 6.07 -5.29
C LEU A 71 -11.38 4.83 -5.88
N VAL A 72 -11.20 4.57 -7.17
CA VAL A 72 -11.80 3.40 -7.83
C VAL A 72 -11.26 2.10 -7.22
N TYR A 73 -9.96 2.04 -6.92
CA TYR A 73 -9.36 0.91 -6.22
C TYR A 73 -10.03 0.66 -4.86
N ALA A 74 -10.29 1.71 -4.07
CA ALA A 74 -10.92 1.59 -2.76
C ALA A 74 -12.35 1.02 -2.85
N PHE A 75 -13.16 1.55 -3.77
CA PHE A 75 -14.52 1.05 -3.98
C PHE A 75 -14.54 -0.38 -4.52
N MET A 76 -13.56 -0.75 -5.34
CA MET A 76 -13.47 -2.09 -5.92
C MET A 76 -12.95 -3.16 -4.96
N GLN A 77 -12.42 -2.82 -3.79
CA GLN A 77 -11.94 -3.77 -2.79
C GLN A 77 -13.04 -4.78 -2.36
N ILE A 78 -14.26 -4.29 -2.14
CA ILE A 78 -15.40 -5.13 -1.73
C ILE A 78 -15.91 -5.99 -2.90
N PRO A 79 -16.22 -5.42 -4.09
CA PRO A 79 -16.55 -6.21 -5.27
C PRO A 79 -15.49 -7.23 -5.68
N ALA A 80 -14.20 -6.87 -5.56
CA ALA A 80 -13.11 -7.79 -5.88
C ALA A 80 -13.12 -9.04 -4.99
N GLY A 81 -13.41 -8.90 -3.69
CA GLY A 81 -13.61 -10.04 -2.80
C GLY A 81 -14.72 -10.98 -3.27
N TYR A 82 -15.88 -10.44 -3.65
CA TYR A 82 -16.97 -11.23 -4.22
C TYR A 82 -16.60 -11.91 -5.55
N LEU A 83 -15.89 -11.20 -6.41
CA LEU A 83 -15.42 -11.74 -7.69
C LEU A 83 -14.41 -12.89 -7.51
N VAL A 84 -13.57 -12.83 -6.44
CA VAL A 84 -12.67 -13.93 -6.08
C VAL A 84 -13.44 -15.22 -5.79
N ASP A 85 -14.53 -15.12 -5.05
CA ASP A 85 -15.33 -16.29 -4.69
C ASP A 85 -16.08 -16.87 -5.91
N ARG A 86 -16.48 -16.00 -6.85
CA ARG A 86 -17.25 -16.40 -8.03
C ARG A 86 -16.39 -16.94 -9.18
N PHE A 87 -15.29 -16.27 -9.49
CA PHE A 87 -14.45 -16.55 -10.67
C PHE A 87 -13.13 -17.24 -10.33
N GLY A 88 -12.79 -17.34 -9.06
CA GLY A 88 -11.51 -17.85 -8.57
C GLY A 88 -10.39 -16.78 -8.62
N PRO A 89 -9.44 -16.82 -7.68
CA PRO A 89 -8.38 -15.82 -7.57
C PRO A 89 -7.36 -15.92 -8.69
N TRP A 90 -7.13 -17.11 -9.26
CA TRP A 90 -6.18 -17.30 -10.34
C TRP A 90 -6.58 -16.49 -11.58
N ARG A 91 -7.86 -16.60 -11.99
CA ARG A 91 -8.39 -15.84 -13.13
C ARG A 91 -8.42 -14.34 -12.85
N LEU A 92 -8.86 -13.97 -11.64
CA LEU A 92 -8.94 -12.56 -11.25
C LEU A 92 -7.56 -11.89 -11.23
N PHE A 93 -6.57 -12.57 -10.68
CA PHE A 93 -5.19 -12.05 -10.67
C PHE A 93 -4.66 -11.88 -12.09
N PHE A 94 -4.91 -12.84 -12.99
CA PHE A 94 -4.53 -12.72 -14.41
C PHE A 94 -5.17 -11.51 -15.08
N ILE A 95 -6.51 -11.37 -14.95
CA ILE A 95 -7.26 -10.24 -15.54
C ILE A 95 -6.76 -8.92 -14.96
N GLY A 96 -6.55 -8.83 -13.67
CA GLY A 96 -6.01 -7.66 -13.00
C GLY A 96 -4.61 -7.29 -13.49
N LEU A 97 -3.72 -8.28 -13.60
CA LEU A 97 -2.35 -8.08 -14.05
C LEU A 97 -2.30 -7.65 -15.52
N LEU A 98 -3.03 -8.33 -16.39
CA LEU A 98 -3.11 -7.97 -17.81
C LEU A 98 -3.74 -6.58 -17.99
N GLY A 99 -4.90 -6.33 -17.38
CA GLY A 99 -5.62 -5.07 -17.51
C GLY A 99 -4.81 -3.88 -17.00
N THR A 100 -4.16 -4.00 -15.85
CA THR A 100 -3.31 -2.93 -15.31
C THR A 100 -2.14 -2.59 -16.25
N ASN A 101 -1.49 -3.61 -16.82
CA ASN A 101 -0.34 -3.38 -17.71
C ASN A 101 -0.76 -2.87 -19.11
N VAL A 102 -1.91 -3.33 -19.65
CA VAL A 102 -2.47 -2.79 -20.90
C VAL A 102 -2.85 -1.30 -20.72
N LEU A 103 -3.43 -0.94 -19.58
CA LEU A 103 -3.74 0.47 -19.28
C LEU A 103 -2.48 1.30 -19.05
N ALA A 104 -1.42 0.74 -18.48
CA ALA A 104 -0.13 1.43 -18.38
C ALA A 104 0.52 1.66 -19.75
N LEU A 105 0.38 0.70 -20.67
CA LEU A 105 0.82 0.86 -22.04
C LEU A 105 0.04 1.97 -22.77
N SER A 106 -1.29 1.98 -22.61
CA SER A 106 -2.12 3.05 -23.20
C SER A 106 -1.88 4.40 -22.55
N PHE A 107 -1.58 4.47 -21.24
CA PHE A 107 -1.22 5.72 -20.55
C PHE A 107 -0.03 6.43 -21.21
N ALA A 108 0.97 5.68 -21.65
CA ALA A 108 2.13 6.22 -22.34
C ALA A 108 1.81 6.88 -23.70
N LEU A 109 0.64 6.54 -24.28
CA LEU A 109 0.21 7.02 -25.60
C LEU A 109 -0.85 8.14 -25.51
N LEU A 110 -1.40 8.38 -24.32
CA LEU A 110 -2.46 9.37 -24.13
C LEU A 110 -1.86 10.77 -23.88
N GLU A 111 -2.53 11.79 -24.45
CA GLU A 111 -2.20 13.21 -24.28
C GLU A 111 -3.36 14.01 -23.66
N SER A 112 -4.59 13.51 -23.80
CA SER A 112 -5.79 14.19 -23.31
C SER A 112 -6.02 13.92 -21.83
N TYR A 113 -6.10 14.95 -21.00
CA TYR A 113 -6.36 14.84 -19.56
C TYR A 113 -7.63 14.04 -19.20
N PRO A 114 -8.81 14.25 -19.83
CA PRO A 114 -9.98 13.42 -19.56
C PRO A 114 -9.74 11.92 -19.83
N LEU A 115 -9.01 11.60 -20.91
CA LEU A 115 -8.67 10.21 -21.23
C LEU A 115 -7.69 9.62 -20.21
N LEU A 116 -6.74 10.41 -19.72
CA LEU A 116 -5.82 10.01 -18.64
C LEU A 116 -6.59 9.72 -17.35
N LEU A 117 -7.62 10.51 -16.99
CA LEU A 117 -8.47 10.25 -15.82
C LEU A 117 -9.24 8.94 -15.96
N VAL A 118 -9.87 8.71 -17.12
CA VAL A 118 -10.59 7.45 -17.39
C VAL A 118 -9.64 6.25 -17.34
N ASN A 119 -8.45 6.39 -17.93
CA ASN A 119 -7.39 5.38 -17.90
C ASN A 119 -6.98 5.03 -16.46
N GLN A 120 -6.73 6.05 -15.62
CA GLN A 120 -6.33 5.85 -14.22
C GLN A 120 -7.48 5.26 -13.38
N GLY A 121 -8.73 5.63 -13.65
CA GLY A 121 -9.89 5.00 -13.04
C GLY A 121 -10.00 3.52 -13.40
N ALA A 122 -9.86 3.18 -14.67
CA ALA A 122 -9.82 1.80 -15.14
C ALA A 122 -8.63 1.03 -14.56
N ALA A 123 -7.45 1.66 -14.46
CA ALA A 123 -6.28 1.05 -13.83
C ALA A 123 -6.53 0.74 -12.34
N GLY A 124 -7.21 1.63 -11.60
CA GLY A 124 -7.65 1.39 -10.22
C GLY A 124 -8.59 0.17 -10.10
N PHE A 125 -9.52 0.01 -11.04
CA PHE A 125 -10.41 -1.14 -11.12
C PHE A 125 -9.65 -2.47 -11.27
N PHE A 126 -8.77 -2.58 -12.27
CA PHE A 126 -8.00 -3.81 -12.48
C PHE A 126 -6.98 -4.06 -11.36
N ARG A 127 -6.39 -3.02 -10.79
CA ARG A 127 -5.46 -3.13 -9.67
C ARG A 127 -6.10 -3.76 -8.42
N ALA A 128 -7.38 -3.50 -8.16
CA ALA A 128 -8.10 -4.12 -7.05
C ALA A 128 -8.20 -5.66 -7.18
N MET A 129 -8.05 -6.20 -8.39
CA MET A 129 -8.06 -7.63 -8.67
C MET A 129 -6.69 -8.31 -8.48
N LEU A 130 -5.69 -7.61 -7.91
CA LEU A 130 -4.35 -8.17 -7.72
C LEU A 130 -4.08 -8.55 -6.27
N PHE A 131 -4.25 -7.60 -5.34
CA PHE A 131 -3.78 -7.78 -3.97
C PHE A 131 -4.54 -8.87 -3.21
N ALA A 132 -5.87 -8.74 -3.11
CA ALA A 132 -6.70 -9.71 -2.39
C ALA A 132 -6.66 -11.11 -3.05
N PRO A 133 -6.83 -11.27 -4.38
CA PRO A 133 -6.66 -12.56 -5.04
C PRO A 133 -5.25 -13.17 -4.85
N GLY A 134 -4.20 -12.35 -4.88
CA GLY A 134 -2.82 -12.80 -4.63
C GLY A 134 -2.64 -13.40 -3.24
N LEU A 135 -3.13 -12.71 -2.20
CA LEU A 135 -3.10 -13.21 -0.82
C LEU A 135 -3.86 -14.52 -0.67
N VAL A 136 -5.01 -14.62 -1.32
CA VAL A 136 -5.84 -15.81 -1.27
C VAL A 136 -5.16 -17.00 -1.97
N LEU A 137 -4.50 -16.77 -3.12
CA LEU A 137 -3.70 -17.80 -3.80
C LEU A 137 -2.55 -18.29 -2.93
N ILE A 138 -1.80 -17.38 -2.32
CA ILE A 138 -0.72 -17.75 -1.41
C ILE A 138 -1.25 -18.56 -0.24
N ALA A 139 -2.35 -18.13 0.39
CA ALA A 139 -2.96 -18.85 1.50
C ALA A 139 -3.39 -20.27 1.13
N SER A 140 -3.72 -20.55 -0.13
CA SER A 140 -4.10 -21.90 -0.60
C SER A 140 -2.91 -22.87 -0.69
N TRP A 141 -1.69 -22.37 -0.86
CA TRP A 141 -0.48 -23.18 -1.01
C TRP A 141 0.24 -23.50 0.30
N PHE A 142 0.03 -22.68 1.34
CA PHE A 142 0.75 -22.80 2.61
C PHE A 142 -0.16 -23.22 3.75
N PRO A 143 0.33 -24.08 4.67
CA PRO A 143 -0.38 -24.42 5.88
C PRO A 143 -0.51 -23.18 6.80
N PRO A 144 -1.48 -23.14 7.73
CA PRO A 144 -1.77 -21.97 8.57
C PRO A 144 -0.55 -21.37 9.25
N GLU A 145 0.39 -22.21 9.71
CA GLU A 145 1.59 -21.84 10.46
C GLU A 145 2.62 -21.05 9.60
N ARG A 146 2.55 -21.17 8.27
CA ARG A 146 3.48 -20.53 7.31
C ARG A 146 2.81 -19.49 6.43
N ARG A 147 1.50 -19.30 6.51
CA ARG A 147 0.76 -18.34 5.68
C ARG A 147 1.22 -16.92 5.89
N ALA A 148 1.40 -16.51 7.15
CA ALA A 148 1.85 -15.17 7.47
C ALA A 148 3.22 -14.85 6.86
N THR A 149 4.17 -15.78 6.92
CA THR A 149 5.49 -15.62 6.30
C THR A 149 5.40 -15.51 4.78
N ALA A 150 4.60 -16.38 4.14
CA ALA A 150 4.44 -16.37 2.69
C ALA A 150 3.75 -15.08 2.18
N MET A 151 2.75 -14.59 2.90
CA MET A 151 2.10 -13.30 2.63
C MET A 151 3.08 -12.13 2.83
N GLY A 152 3.93 -12.19 3.87
CA GLY A 152 4.98 -11.21 4.11
C GLY A 152 5.98 -11.13 2.95
N VAL A 153 6.41 -12.27 2.41
CA VAL A 153 7.30 -12.33 1.24
C VAL A 153 6.64 -11.71 -0.01
N PHE A 154 5.35 -11.96 -0.23
CA PHE A 154 4.60 -11.35 -1.33
C PHE A 154 4.54 -9.82 -1.21
N ILE A 155 4.26 -9.31 -0.02
CA ILE A 155 4.21 -7.87 0.25
C ILE A 155 5.60 -7.25 0.09
N ALA A 156 6.65 -7.90 0.61
CA ALA A 156 8.04 -7.46 0.48
C ALA A 156 8.48 -7.37 -0.98
N GLY A 157 7.98 -8.24 -1.87
CA GLY A 157 8.25 -8.18 -3.31
C GLY A 157 7.80 -6.86 -3.93
N GLY A 158 6.63 -6.32 -3.53
CA GLY A 158 6.16 -5.01 -3.98
C GLY A 158 7.07 -3.86 -3.52
N PHE A 159 7.57 -3.89 -2.30
CA PHE A 159 8.51 -2.87 -1.80
C PHE A 159 9.88 -2.94 -2.49
N SER A 160 10.38 -4.14 -2.77
CA SER A 160 11.63 -4.33 -3.52
C SER A 160 11.56 -3.70 -4.91
N SER A 161 10.42 -3.79 -5.57
CA SER A 161 10.19 -3.18 -6.88
C SER A 161 10.22 -1.65 -6.83
N SER A 162 9.66 -1.05 -5.78
CA SER A 162 9.74 0.40 -5.57
C SER A 162 11.19 0.86 -5.39
N PHE A 163 12.01 0.09 -4.67
CA PHE A 163 13.43 0.37 -4.55
C PHE A 163 14.14 0.32 -5.90
N LEU A 164 13.92 -0.75 -6.68
CA LEU A 164 14.52 -0.89 -8.02
C LEU A 164 14.07 0.23 -8.96
N LEU A 165 12.79 0.61 -8.93
CA LEU A 165 12.27 1.72 -9.72
C LEU A 165 13.01 3.03 -9.42
N ASN A 166 13.17 3.36 -8.14
CA ASN A 166 13.79 4.62 -7.74
C ASN A 166 15.29 4.71 -8.06
N ILE A 167 15.98 3.56 -8.15
CA ILE A 167 17.41 3.51 -8.55
C ILE A 167 17.56 3.47 -10.09
N PHE A 168 16.81 2.60 -10.76
CA PHE A 168 16.98 2.36 -12.20
C PHE A 168 16.03 3.17 -13.09
N GLY A 169 14.93 3.66 -12.51
CA GLY A 169 13.94 4.45 -13.25
C GLY A 169 14.51 5.76 -13.81
N PRO A 170 15.18 6.62 -13.01
CA PRO A 170 15.72 7.87 -13.51
C PRO A 170 16.78 7.72 -14.60
N PRO A 171 17.76 6.79 -14.52
CA PRO A 171 18.66 6.51 -15.66
C PRO A 171 17.93 6.02 -16.91
N LEU A 172 16.90 5.17 -16.75
CA LEU A 172 16.09 4.70 -17.87
C LEU A 172 15.31 5.85 -18.50
N GLU A 173 14.68 6.71 -17.67
CA GLU A 173 13.96 7.89 -18.14
C GLU A 173 14.89 8.83 -18.90
N ALA A 174 16.10 9.08 -18.40
CA ALA A 174 17.08 9.92 -19.08
C ALA A 174 17.53 9.36 -20.44
N ALA A 175 17.56 8.03 -20.60
CA ALA A 175 17.98 7.38 -21.83
C ALA A 175 16.87 7.32 -22.88
N VAL A 176 15.62 7.04 -22.49
CA VAL A 176 14.54 6.74 -23.44
C VAL A 176 13.27 7.59 -23.23
N GLY A 177 13.23 8.45 -22.22
CA GLY A 177 12.07 9.25 -21.83
C GLY A 177 11.03 8.45 -21.03
N TRP A 178 10.15 9.18 -20.31
CA TRP A 178 9.17 8.58 -19.43
C TRP A 178 8.13 7.70 -20.16
N ARG A 179 7.71 8.09 -21.38
CA ARG A 179 6.76 7.30 -22.19
C ARG A 179 7.30 5.93 -22.51
N MET A 180 8.54 5.87 -23.01
CA MET A 180 9.17 4.59 -23.37
C MET A 180 9.47 3.76 -22.11
N ALA A 181 9.80 4.38 -20.98
CA ALA A 181 9.97 3.67 -19.72
C ALA A 181 8.65 2.95 -19.29
N PHE A 182 7.50 3.63 -19.42
CA PHE A 182 6.19 3.00 -19.21
C PHE A 182 5.90 1.87 -20.21
N VAL A 183 6.22 2.07 -21.49
CA VAL A 183 6.08 1.03 -22.53
C VAL A 183 6.88 -0.21 -22.17
N ILE A 184 8.14 -0.05 -21.72
CA ILE A 184 9.02 -1.15 -21.33
C ILE A 184 8.41 -1.88 -20.10
N PHE A 185 8.05 -1.15 -19.03
CA PHE A 185 7.48 -1.77 -17.84
C PHE A 185 6.16 -2.47 -18.13
N ALA A 186 5.28 -1.85 -18.90
CA ALA A 186 3.99 -2.41 -19.27
C ALA A 186 4.14 -3.66 -20.15
N SER A 187 5.03 -3.64 -21.14
CA SER A 187 5.28 -4.78 -22.02
C SER A 187 5.83 -5.98 -21.25
N LEU A 188 6.79 -5.76 -20.35
CA LEU A 188 7.31 -6.80 -19.47
C LEU A 188 6.22 -7.32 -18.52
N GLY A 189 5.36 -6.44 -18.02
CA GLY A 189 4.20 -6.80 -17.21
C GLY A 189 3.18 -7.64 -17.97
N ILE A 190 2.91 -7.33 -19.24
CA ILE A 190 2.03 -8.13 -20.12
C ILE A 190 2.66 -9.52 -20.36
N VAL A 191 3.96 -9.58 -20.66
CA VAL A 191 4.66 -10.87 -20.80
C VAL A 191 4.56 -11.66 -19.49
N SER A 192 4.77 -11.02 -18.34
CA SER A 192 4.63 -11.69 -17.04
C SER A 192 3.21 -12.22 -16.79
N ALA A 193 2.17 -11.51 -17.27
CA ALA A 193 0.78 -11.98 -17.19
C ALA A 193 0.57 -13.28 -17.99
N PHE A 194 1.11 -13.37 -19.21
CA PHE A 194 1.01 -14.59 -20.00
C PHE A 194 1.86 -15.73 -19.42
N VAL A 195 3.04 -15.43 -18.87
CA VAL A 195 3.84 -16.44 -18.15
C VAL A 195 3.09 -16.92 -16.91
N TYR A 196 2.44 -16.03 -16.16
CA TYR A 196 1.56 -16.40 -15.06
C TYR A 196 0.42 -17.30 -15.53
N TYR A 197 -0.30 -16.91 -16.60
CA TYR A 197 -1.39 -17.71 -17.17
C TYR A 197 -0.95 -19.12 -17.55
N ARG A 198 0.26 -19.28 -18.06
CA ARG A 198 0.76 -20.58 -18.55
C ARG A 198 1.31 -21.48 -17.43
N PHE A 199 1.90 -20.93 -16.38
CA PHE A 199 2.67 -21.68 -15.40
C PHE A 199 2.15 -21.61 -13.96
N ALA A 200 1.33 -20.61 -13.60
CA ALA A 200 0.75 -20.55 -12.26
C ALA A 200 -0.39 -21.56 -12.11
N SER A 201 -0.53 -22.11 -10.92
CA SER A 201 -1.53 -23.11 -10.60
C SER A 201 -2.38 -22.67 -9.41
N GLU A 202 -3.64 -23.12 -9.39
CA GLU A 202 -4.58 -22.92 -8.28
C GLU A 202 -4.85 -24.24 -7.58
N ARG A 203 -4.88 -24.21 -6.23
CA ARG A 203 -5.34 -25.36 -5.44
C ARG A 203 -6.84 -25.26 -5.17
N PRO A 204 -7.58 -26.41 -5.25
CA PRO A 204 -8.97 -26.45 -4.81
C PRO A 204 -9.09 -25.96 -3.36
N ARG A 205 -10.09 -25.13 -3.09
CA ARG A 205 -10.34 -24.58 -1.77
C ARG A 205 -11.59 -25.16 -1.13
N PRO A 206 -11.60 -25.32 0.19
CA PRO A 206 -12.86 -25.42 0.91
C PRO A 206 -13.64 -24.10 0.71
N ALA A 207 -14.92 -24.18 0.36
CA ALA A 207 -15.79 -23.01 0.27
C ALA A 207 -15.85 -22.33 1.64
N GLY A 208 -15.20 -21.18 1.78
CA GLY A 208 -15.34 -20.33 2.96
C GLY A 208 -16.68 -19.58 2.91
N ARG A 209 -17.28 -19.32 4.05
CA ARG A 209 -18.49 -18.50 4.13
C ARG A 209 -18.07 -17.05 3.88
N PRO A 210 -18.53 -16.39 2.81
CA PRO A 210 -18.16 -14.99 2.55
C PRO A 210 -18.68 -14.12 3.69
N ALA A 211 -17.89 -13.10 4.09
CA ALA A 211 -18.33 -12.12 5.07
C ALA A 211 -19.58 -11.41 4.55
N SER A 212 -20.62 -11.33 5.37
CA SER A 212 -21.88 -10.68 4.98
C SER A 212 -21.68 -9.15 4.93
N ILE A 213 -22.24 -8.51 3.89
CA ILE A 213 -22.30 -7.04 3.81
C ILE A 213 -22.98 -6.45 5.05
N GLY A 214 -23.99 -7.14 5.60
CA GLY A 214 -24.65 -6.74 6.85
C GLY A 214 -23.72 -6.73 8.06
N GLU A 215 -22.79 -7.68 8.17
CA GLU A 215 -21.76 -7.67 9.22
C GLU A 215 -20.78 -6.50 9.06
N ALA A 216 -20.37 -6.18 7.82
CA ALA A 216 -19.55 -5.02 7.56
C ALA A 216 -20.27 -3.72 7.93
N MET A 217 -21.54 -3.59 7.58
CA MET A 217 -22.37 -2.42 7.92
C MET A 217 -22.60 -2.30 9.43
N SER A 218 -22.61 -3.39 10.18
CA SER A 218 -22.76 -3.34 11.63
C SER A 218 -21.61 -2.62 12.34
N LEU A 219 -20.42 -2.57 11.74
CA LEU A 219 -19.25 -1.88 12.30
C LEU A 219 -19.43 -0.36 12.39
N PHE A 220 -20.26 0.22 11.52
CA PHE A 220 -20.59 1.65 11.57
C PHE A 220 -21.33 2.07 12.86
N ARG A 221 -21.87 1.11 13.62
CA ARG A 221 -22.51 1.38 14.92
C ARG A 221 -21.50 1.60 16.06
N TYR A 222 -20.27 1.10 15.91
CA TYR A 222 -19.25 1.19 16.95
C TYR A 222 -18.44 2.48 16.83
N ARG A 223 -18.54 3.39 17.78
CA ARG A 223 -17.75 4.64 17.83
C ARG A 223 -16.25 4.40 17.70
N VAL A 224 -15.77 3.30 18.26
CA VAL A 224 -14.37 2.87 18.20
C VAL A 224 -13.89 2.67 16.77
N MET A 225 -14.74 2.17 15.89
CA MET A 225 -14.40 1.93 14.48
C MET A 225 -14.21 3.24 13.69
N TRP A 226 -14.99 4.28 14.02
CA TRP A 226 -14.82 5.61 13.42
C TRP A 226 -13.49 6.25 13.82
N VAL A 227 -13.09 6.10 15.10
CA VAL A 227 -11.80 6.62 15.57
C VAL A 227 -10.64 5.86 14.93
N ILE A 228 -10.71 4.53 14.87
CA ILE A 228 -9.71 3.70 14.18
C ILE A 228 -9.67 4.04 12.69
N GLY A 229 -10.82 4.19 12.05
CA GLY A 229 -10.94 4.66 10.66
C GLY A 229 -10.27 6.02 10.46
N GLY A 230 -10.50 6.98 11.36
CA GLY A 230 -9.85 8.28 11.34
C GLY A 230 -8.33 8.19 11.45
N ILE A 231 -7.79 7.35 12.34
CA ILE A 231 -6.34 7.14 12.46
C ILE A 231 -5.78 6.46 11.20
N GLN A 232 -6.51 5.53 10.60
CA GLN A 232 -6.13 4.91 9.33
C GLN A 232 -6.17 5.90 8.15
N PHE A 233 -7.14 6.82 8.15
CA PHE A 233 -7.18 7.95 7.21
C PHE A 233 -5.90 8.79 7.33
N VAL A 234 -5.56 9.23 8.56
CA VAL A 234 -4.32 9.99 8.81
C VAL A 234 -3.10 9.24 8.33
N ARG A 235 -2.98 7.96 8.65
CA ARG A 235 -1.85 7.14 8.25
C ARG A 235 -1.63 7.14 6.73
N PHE A 236 -2.68 6.87 5.98
CA PHE A 236 -2.54 6.73 4.54
C PHE A 236 -2.49 8.09 3.83
N PHE A 237 -3.11 9.12 4.43
CA PHE A 237 -2.94 10.51 4.02
C PHE A 237 -1.45 10.89 4.03
N VAL A 238 -0.76 10.67 5.14
CA VAL A 238 0.69 10.96 5.27
C VAL A 238 1.50 10.11 4.30
N ALA A 239 1.25 8.80 4.29
CA ALA A 239 2.01 7.87 3.48
C ALA A 239 1.94 8.21 1.99
N LEU A 240 0.73 8.45 1.47
CA LEU A 240 0.54 8.68 0.05
C LEU A 240 0.93 10.11 -0.36
N ALA A 241 0.67 11.12 0.49
CA ALA A 241 1.14 12.47 0.27
C ALA A 241 2.66 12.52 0.08
N VAL A 242 3.40 11.94 1.03
CA VAL A 242 4.87 11.93 0.96
C VAL A 242 5.35 11.08 -0.22
N THR A 243 4.88 9.85 -0.36
CA THR A 243 5.36 8.94 -1.42
C THR A 243 5.09 9.47 -2.82
N PHE A 244 3.95 10.12 -3.04
CA PHE A 244 3.55 10.64 -4.35
C PHE A 244 4.24 11.98 -4.69
N TRP A 245 4.28 12.90 -3.73
CA TRP A 245 4.76 14.27 -4.01
C TRP A 245 6.23 14.49 -3.72
N LEU A 246 6.89 13.64 -2.92
CA LEU A 246 8.31 13.83 -2.56
C LEU A 246 9.23 13.93 -3.78
N PRO A 247 9.15 13.07 -4.83
CA PRO A 247 9.99 13.23 -6.02
C PRO A 247 9.78 14.59 -6.68
N THR A 248 8.53 15.00 -6.85
CA THR A 248 8.16 16.28 -7.48
C THR A 248 8.65 17.47 -6.64
N TYR A 249 8.48 17.44 -5.32
CA TYR A 249 8.98 18.46 -4.41
C TYR A 249 10.51 18.62 -4.49
N LEU A 250 11.24 17.50 -4.49
CA LEU A 250 12.70 17.50 -4.58
C LEU A 250 13.19 18.11 -5.89
N VAL A 251 12.54 17.81 -7.00
CA VAL A 251 12.91 18.33 -8.31
C VAL A 251 12.46 19.80 -8.48
N ALA A 252 11.18 20.11 -8.19
CA ALA A 252 10.58 21.40 -8.52
C ALA A 252 10.93 22.52 -7.53
N GLU A 253 11.14 22.24 -6.23
CA GLU A 253 11.42 23.25 -5.21
C GLU A 253 12.83 23.18 -4.63
N ARG A 254 13.40 21.98 -4.57
CA ARG A 254 14.77 21.80 -4.03
C ARG A 254 15.84 21.77 -5.12
N GLY A 255 15.47 21.76 -6.42
CA GLY A 255 16.41 21.78 -7.53
C GLY A 255 17.24 20.50 -7.71
N TYR A 256 16.81 19.37 -7.10
CA TYR A 256 17.48 18.09 -7.29
C TYR A 256 17.27 17.57 -8.71
N SER A 257 18.27 16.86 -9.24
CA SER A 257 18.05 16.03 -10.43
C SER A 257 17.08 14.89 -10.12
N LEU A 258 16.37 14.39 -11.13
CA LEU A 258 15.46 13.24 -10.97
C LEU A 258 16.20 12.02 -10.41
N GLN A 259 17.46 11.84 -10.80
CA GLN A 259 18.32 10.77 -10.29
C GLN A 259 18.62 10.93 -8.80
N ALA A 260 18.97 12.13 -8.34
CA ALA A 260 19.22 12.39 -6.92
C ALA A 260 17.94 12.23 -6.09
N ALA A 261 16.79 12.68 -6.59
CA ALA A 261 15.49 12.47 -5.99
C ALA A 261 15.16 10.97 -5.88
N GLY A 262 15.39 10.20 -6.95
CA GLY A 262 15.20 8.75 -6.96
C GLY A 262 16.05 8.02 -5.91
N VAL A 263 17.34 8.37 -5.78
CA VAL A 263 18.23 7.80 -4.76
C VAL A 263 17.72 8.08 -3.34
N LEU A 264 17.27 9.32 -3.06
CA LEU A 264 16.72 9.67 -1.76
C LEU A 264 15.43 8.91 -1.46
N VAL A 265 14.53 8.78 -2.44
CA VAL A 265 13.28 8.02 -2.28
C VAL A 265 13.57 6.51 -2.14
N ALA A 266 14.60 5.99 -2.81
CA ALA A 266 15.05 4.60 -2.61
C ALA A 266 15.59 4.37 -1.19
N ALA A 267 16.38 5.30 -0.65
CA ALA A 267 16.83 5.23 0.74
C ALA A 267 15.65 5.27 1.72
N ALA A 268 14.67 6.15 1.49
CA ALA A 268 13.43 6.21 2.26
C ALA A 268 12.65 4.88 2.22
N ALA A 269 12.59 4.20 1.06
CA ALA A 269 11.92 2.91 0.92
C ALA A 269 12.58 1.81 1.75
N ILE A 270 13.92 1.79 1.84
CA ILE A 270 14.67 0.87 2.72
C ILE A 270 14.31 1.16 4.19
N CYS A 271 14.33 2.42 4.60
CA CYS A 271 13.95 2.82 5.96
C CYS A 271 12.52 2.36 6.30
N THR A 272 11.58 2.52 5.37
CA THR A 272 10.19 2.07 5.52
C THR A 272 10.09 0.56 5.68
N MET A 273 10.84 -0.20 4.89
CA MET A 273 10.83 -1.67 4.95
C MET A 273 11.34 -2.19 6.31
N LEU A 274 12.47 -1.66 6.78
CA LEU A 274 13.06 -2.05 8.07
C LEU A 274 12.15 -1.68 9.24
N SER A 275 11.51 -0.53 9.16
CA SER A 275 10.69 0.01 10.21
C SER A 275 9.41 -0.79 10.50
N ASN A 276 8.87 -1.51 9.54
CA ASN A 276 7.75 -2.44 9.76
C ASN A 276 8.07 -3.51 10.81
N PHE A 277 9.28 -4.09 10.75
CA PHE A 277 9.72 -5.12 11.69
C PHE A 277 10.01 -4.51 13.07
N VAL A 278 10.73 -3.38 13.09
CA VAL A 278 11.10 -2.69 14.33
C VAL A 278 9.85 -2.18 15.07
N GLY A 279 8.89 -1.62 14.35
CA GLY A 279 7.65 -1.09 14.93
C GLY A 279 6.78 -2.16 15.59
N GLY A 280 6.65 -3.33 14.96
CA GLY A 280 5.98 -4.49 15.54
C GLY A 280 6.66 -4.95 16.84
N TYR A 281 7.97 -5.15 16.79
CA TYR A 281 8.78 -5.56 17.95
C TYR A 281 8.70 -4.56 19.11
N VAL A 282 8.79 -3.27 18.84
CA VAL A 282 8.68 -2.22 19.87
C VAL A 282 7.29 -2.21 20.48
N SER A 283 6.24 -2.36 19.68
CA SER A 283 4.86 -2.45 20.16
C SER A 283 4.65 -3.64 21.10
N ASP A 284 5.17 -4.81 20.71
CA ASP A 284 5.05 -6.03 21.53
C ASP A 284 5.82 -5.88 22.85
N ARG A 285 6.97 -5.23 22.82
CA ARG A 285 7.76 -5.02 24.04
C ARG A 285 7.16 -3.97 24.98
N LEU A 286 6.59 -2.90 24.44
CA LEU A 286 5.93 -1.85 25.23
C LEU A 286 4.54 -2.25 25.73
N GLN A 287 3.93 -3.31 25.18
CA GLN A 287 2.57 -3.75 25.49
C GLN A 287 1.52 -2.60 25.44
N ASN A 288 1.84 -1.57 24.67
CA ASN A 288 1.00 -0.38 24.54
C ASN A 288 0.97 0.12 23.08
N PRO A 289 0.12 -0.47 22.23
CA PRO A 289 0.03 -0.11 20.83
C PRO A 289 -0.36 1.36 20.60
N LEU A 290 -1.17 1.95 21.50
CA LEU A 290 -1.61 3.34 21.37
C LEU A 290 -0.46 4.34 21.60
N ALA A 291 0.47 4.04 22.51
CA ALA A 291 1.66 4.86 22.71
C ALA A 291 2.57 4.82 21.48
N VAL A 292 2.71 3.67 20.82
CA VAL A 292 3.48 3.55 19.58
C VAL A 292 2.83 4.33 18.45
N ILE A 293 1.49 4.26 18.30
CA ILE A 293 0.74 5.02 17.30
C ILE A 293 0.92 6.53 17.54
N GLY A 294 0.64 7.01 18.75
CA GLY A 294 0.73 8.44 19.09
C GLY A 294 2.15 8.99 18.94
N GLY A 295 3.15 8.23 19.42
CA GLY A 295 4.56 8.62 19.29
C GLY A 295 5.01 8.69 17.82
N SER A 296 4.60 7.72 16.99
CA SER A 296 4.91 7.73 15.57
C SER A 296 4.28 8.94 14.86
N LEU A 297 3.03 9.26 15.16
CA LEU A 297 2.35 10.44 14.60
C LEU A 297 3.04 11.75 15.05
N GLY A 298 3.56 11.80 16.29
CA GLY A 298 4.35 12.94 16.78
C GLY A 298 5.63 13.15 15.96
N VAL A 299 6.39 12.06 15.71
CA VAL A 299 7.58 12.12 14.86
C VAL A 299 7.22 12.51 13.43
N LEU A 300 6.13 11.98 12.87
CA LEU A 300 5.65 12.34 11.53
C LEU A 300 5.25 13.81 11.44
N ALA A 301 4.59 14.37 12.44
CA ALA A 301 4.27 15.79 12.47
C ALA A 301 5.52 16.66 12.40
N VAL A 302 6.51 16.38 13.25
CA VAL A 302 7.77 17.14 13.32
C VAL A 302 8.57 16.97 12.02
N THR A 303 8.72 15.75 11.52
CA THR A 303 9.54 15.48 10.33
C THR A 303 8.88 16.00 9.05
N SER A 304 7.54 15.97 8.93
CA SER A 304 6.85 16.58 7.80
C SER A 304 7.04 18.10 7.73
N ALA A 305 7.00 18.78 8.86
CA ALA A 305 7.33 20.20 8.94
C ALA A 305 8.83 20.45 8.66
N ALA A 306 9.71 19.58 9.16
CA ALA A 306 11.15 19.69 8.96
C ALA A 306 11.53 19.55 7.47
N ILE A 307 10.87 18.67 6.68
CA ILE A 307 11.15 18.48 5.24
C ILE A 307 11.13 19.80 4.48
N VAL A 308 10.24 20.74 4.83
CA VAL A 308 10.12 22.04 4.17
C VAL A 308 10.95 23.13 4.85
N ALA A 309 11.19 23.02 6.14
CA ALA A 309 11.86 24.06 6.95
C ALA A 309 13.40 23.99 6.87
N VAL A 310 13.98 22.79 6.68
CA VAL A 310 15.43 22.62 6.73
C VAL A 310 16.10 23.10 5.43
N PRO A 311 17.15 23.98 5.54
CA PRO A 311 17.86 24.47 4.36
C PRO A 311 18.91 23.50 3.85
N SER A 312 19.51 22.69 4.74
CA SER A 312 20.62 21.80 4.41
C SER A 312 20.14 20.50 3.76
N ALA A 313 20.81 20.10 2.65
CA ALA A 313 20.55 18.82 1.97
C ALA A 313 20.65 17.61 2.91
N TRP A 314 21.61 17.60 3.79
CA TRP A 314 21.89 16.57 4.76
C TRP A 314 20.78 16.44 5.84
N MET A 315 20.28 17.58 6.35
CA MET A 315 19.13 17.57 7.26
C MET A 315 17.85 17.12 6.54
N LEU A 316 17.70 17.48 5.25
CA LEU A 316 16.58 17.01 4.44
C LEU A 316 16.60 15.48 4.27
N VAL A 317 17.76 14.90 3.95
CA VAL A 317 17.92 13.44 3.87
C VAL A 317 17.54 12.78 5.20
N LEU A 318 18.02 13.31 6.31
CA LEU A 318 17.69 12.79 7.64
C LEU A 318 16.19 12.91 7.93
N ALA A 319 15.58 14.07 7.67
CA ALA A 319 14.14 14.28 7.87
C ALA A 319 13.30 13.33 7.03
N VAL A 320 13.65 13.12 5.76
CA VAL A 320 12.96 12.18 4.86
C VAL A 320 13.11 10.73 5.33
N CYS A 321 14.31 10.29 5.69
CA CYS A 321 14.54 8.92 6.17
C CYS A 321 13.83 8.63 7.49
N VAL A 322 13.83 9.58 8.43
CA VAL A 322 13.11 9.44 9.70
C VAL A 322 11.60 9.43 9.44
N ASN A 323 11.09 10.34 8.61
CA ASN A 323 9.67 10.37 8.22
C ASN A 323 9.25 9.02 7.61
N ALA A 324 9.98 8.53 6.62
CA ALA A 324 9.73 7.26 5.95
C ALA A 324 9.75 6.06 6.92
N SER A 325 10.66 6.07 7.91
CA SER A 325 10.68 5.05 8.95
C SER A 325 9.39 5.05 9.75
N PHE A 326 8.88 6.19 10.16
CA PHE A 326 7.72 6.26 11.03
C PHE A 326 6.38 6.12 10.29
N ILE A 327 6.32 6.24 8.97
CA ILE A 327 5.11 5.98 8.16
C ILE A 327 4.57 4.55 8.37
N GLN A 328 5.45 3.56 8.48
CA GLN A 328 5.06 2.15 8.63
C GLN A 328 5.34 1.57 10.02
N PHE A 329 5.98 2.33 10.90
CA PHE A 329 6.36 1.87 12.23
C PHE A 329 5.16 1.41 13.08
N TYR A 330 4.03 2.08 12.95
CA TYR A 330 2.80 1.78 13.70
C TYR A 330 1.76 0.98 12.91
N PHE A 331 2.15 0.43 11.75
CA PHE A 331 1.24 -0.37 10.92
C PHE A 331 0.69 -1.58 11.65
N GLY A 332 1.56 -2.42 12.21
CA GLY A 332 1.16 -3.60 12.99
C GLY A 332 0.28 -3.25 14.20
N PRO A 333 0.73 -2.33 15.09
CA PRO A 333 -0.08 -1.86 16.21
C PRO A 333 -1.47 -1.38 15.83
N LEU A 334 -1.61 -0.65 14.74
CA LEU A 334 -2.89 -0.10 14.31
C LEU A 334 -3.90 -1.17 13.85
N PHE A 335 -3.43 -2.29 13.30
CA PHE A 335 -4.29 -3.44 12.98
C PHE A 335 -4.55 -4.36 14.17
N ALA A 336 -3.70 -4.34 15.20
CA ALA A 336 -3.91 -5.12 16.42
C ALA A 336 -5.06 -4.56 17.29
N VAL A 337 -5.21 -3.24 17.36
CA VAL A 337 -6.23 -2.58 18.21
C VAL A 337 -7.67 -3.00 17.89
N PRO A 338 -8.15 -3.03 16.63
CA PRO A 338 -9.50 -3.52 16.33
C PRO A 338 -9.72 -4.97 16.73
N VAL A 339 -8.70 -5.82 16.55
CA VAL A 339 -8.77 -7.25 16.89
C VAL A 339 -8.88 -7.42 18.40
N GLU A 340 -8.12 -6.64 19.18
CA GLU A 340 -8.17 -6.64 20.64
C GLU A 340 -9.54 -6.18 21.17
N MET A 341 -10.15 -5.17 20.55
CA MET A 341 -11.40 -4.57 21.01
C MET A 341 -12.65 -5.30 20.53
N LEU A 342 -12.65 -5.87 19.34
CA LEU A 342 -13.84 -6.47 18.70
C LEU A 342 -13.78 -8.00 18.59
N GLY A 343 -12.64 -8.59 18.97
CA GLY A 343 -12.39 -10.04 18.89
C GLY A 343 -11.88 -10.49 17.53
N ALA A 344 -11.19 -11.63 17.53
CA ALA A 344 -10.56 -12.20 16.33
C ALA A 344 -11.57 -12.57 15.22
N ARG A 345 -12.80 -12.91 15.58
CA ARG A 345 -13.89 -13.24 14.64
C ARG A 345 -14.22 -12.08 13.69
N ARG A 346 -14.11 -10.83 14.17
CA ARG A 346 -14.40 -9.61 13.39
C ARG A 346 -13.15 -8.98 12.77
N ALA A 347 -11.97 -9.59 12.92
CA ALA A 347 -10.70 -9.03 12.47
C ALA A 347 -10.68 -8.72 10.96
N GLY A 348 -11.17 -9.62 10.12
CA GLY A 348 -11.21 -9.41 8.66
C GLY A 348 -12.08 -8.22 8.26
N ILE A 349 -13.29 -8.13 8.82
CA ILE A 349 -14.26 -7.07 8.50
C ILE A 349 -13.76 -5.72 9.03
N SER A 350 -13.22 -5.69 10.27
CA SER A 350 -12.67 -4.46 10.86
C SER A 350 -11.43 -3.95 10.10
N SER A 351 -10.61 -4.87 9.59
CA SER A 351 -9.48 -4.51 8.71
C SER A 351 -9.95 -3.92 7.38
N GLY A 352 -10.98 -4.51 6.76
CA GLY A 352 -11.60 -3.99 5.54
C GLY A 352 -12.18 -2.58 5.73
N PHE A 353 -12.94 -2.37 6.82
CA PHE A 353 -13.47 -1.06 7.19
C PHE A 353 -12.34 -0.03 7.38
N SER A 354 -11.33 -0.40 8.14
CA SER A 354 -10.17 0.46 8.39
C SER A 354 -9.42 0.82 7.11
N ASN A 355 -9.26 -0.16 6.21
CA ASN A 355 -8.59 0.05 4.92
C ASN A 355 -9.40 0.95 3.98
N PHE A 356 -10.72 0.92 4.04
CA PHE A 356 -11.58 1.84 3.30
C PHE A 356 -11.28 3.30 3.70
N PHE A 357 -11.27 3.62 5.00
CA PHE A 357 -10.92 4.96 5.48
C PHE A 357 -9.48 5.34 5.17
N ALA A 358 -8.54 4.39 5.24
CA ALA A 358 -7.16 4.61 4.81
C ALA A 358 -7.11 5.11 3.36
N ASN A 359 -7.77 4.42 2.43
CA ASN A 359 -7.78 4.82 1.02
C ASN A 359 -8.41 6.21 0.81
N ILE A 360 -9.48 6.56 1.58
CA ILE A 360 -10.04 7.93 1.55
C ILE A 360 -8.95 8.96 1.92
N GLY A 361 -8.16 8.72 2.96
CA GLY A 361 -7.04 9.59 3.33
C GLY A 361 -6.01 9.74 2.20
N GLY A 362 -5.65 8.61 1.59
CA GLY A 362 -4.67 8.58 0.51
C GLY A 362 -5.09 9.39 -0.71
N PHE A 363 -6.31 9.21 -1.21
CA PHE A 363 -6.73 9.93 -2.40
C PHE A 363 -6.94 11.43 -2.12
N VAL A 364 -7.48 11.80 -0.95
CA VAL A 364 -7.62 13.21 -0.56
C VAL A 364 -6.27 13.89 -0.49
N SER A 365 -5.23 13.20 0.00
CA SER A 365 -3.89 13.79 0.12
C SER A 365 -3.24 14.07 -1.22
N THR A 366 -3.37 13.16 -2.21
CA THR A 366 -2.71 13.36 -3.51
C THR A 366 -3.29 14.54 -4.29
N TRP A 367 -4.60 14.64 -4.35
CA TRP A 367 -5.28 15.76 -4.99
C TRP A 367 -5.12 17.07 -4.19
N GLY A 368 -5.40 17.03 -2.88
CA GLY A 368 -5.38 18.21 -2.02
C GLY A 368 -4.01 18.89 -1.95
N MET A 369 -2.90 18.14 -1.94
CA MET A 369 -1.55 18.74 -2.02
C MET A 369 -1.29 19.39 -3.38
N GLY A 370 -1.83 18.85 -4.46
CA GLY A 370 -1.77 19.46 -5.79
C GLY A 370 -2.49 20.80 -5.83
N GLU A 371 -3.73 20.86 -5.32
CA GLU A 371 -4.51 22.10 -5.19
C GLU A 371 -3.79 23.16 -4.34
N ILE A 372 -3.22 22.76 -3.19
CA ILE A 372 -2.45 23.67 -2.34
C ILE A 372 -1.25 24.22 -3.11
N LYS A 373 -0.53 23.39 -3.87
CA LYS A 373 0.61 23.80 -4.67
C LYS A 373 0.21 24.79 -5.78
N ASP A 374 -0.88 24.52 -6.48
CA ASP A 374 -1.38 25.42 -7.55
C ASP A 374 -1.86 26.75 -6.97
N ALA A 375 -2.53 26.74 -5.81
CA ALA A 375 -3.04 27.96 -5.16
C ALA A 375 -1.93 28.82 -4.51
N THR A 376 -0.89 28.20 -3.96
CA THR A 376 0.14 28.89 -3.14
C THR A 376 1.49 29.03 -3.83
N GLY A 377 1.70 28.31 -4.92
CA GLY A 377 3.00 28.23 -5.62
C GLY A 377 4.05 27.39 -4.88
N SER A 378 3.74 26.81 -3.69
CA SER A 378 4.68 26.03 -2.87
C SER A 378 4.05 24.80 -2.23
N PHE A 379 4.86 23.73 -2.06
CA PHE A 379 4.48 22.57 -1.26
C PHE A 379 4.53 22.79 0.26
N THR A 380 5.06 23.93 0.72
CA THR A 380 5.26 24.20 2.15
C THR A 380 3.95 24.04 2.95
N LEU A 381 2.86 24.68 2.50
CA LEU A 381 1.57 24.55 3.16
C LEU A 381 1.04 23.11 3.10
N GLY A 382 1.30 22.38 2.03
CA GLY A 382 0.93 20.97 1.90
C GLY A 382 1.62 20.09 2.95
N PHE A 383 2.92 20.23 3.16
CA PHE A 383 3.65 19.48 4.20
C PHE A 383 3.25 19.93 5.62
N LEU A 384 2.94 21.20 5.84
CA LEU A 384 2.39 21.68 7.12
C LEU A 384 0.99 21.13 7.37
N THR A 385 0.17 20.94 6.32
CA THR A 385 -1.12 20.24 6.42
C THR A 385 -0.93 18.79 6.85
N ILE A 386 0.09 18.08 6.33
CA ILE A 386 0.44 16.74 6.81
C ILE A 386 0.73 16.77 8.31
N ALA A 387 1.53 17.74 8.77
CA ALA A 387 1.86 17.87 10.20
C ALA A 387 0.59 18.12 11.05
N ALA A 388 -0.32 18.99 10.59
CA ALA A 388 -1.59 19.26 11.27
C ALA A 388 -2.50 18.02 11.33
N VAL A 389 -2.58 17.25 10.24
CA VAL A 389 -3.33 15.99 10.17
C VAL A 389 -2.74 14.95 11.13
N CYS A 390 -1.41 14.88 11.28
CA CYS A 390 -0.76 14.04 12.30
C CYS A 390 -1.17 14.46 13.73
N VAL A 391 -1.22 15.75 14.02
CA VAL A 391 -1.70 16.25 15.34
C VAL A 391 -3.14 15.83 15.59
N ALA A 392 -4.03 15.94 14.60
CA ALA A 392 -5.39 15.41 14.70
C ALA A 392 -5.40 13.90 15.00
N GLY A 393 -4.51 13.12 14.34
CA GLY A 393 -4.33 11.70 14.61
C GLY A 393 -3.86 11.38 16.04
N ILE A 394 -2.98 12.22 16.61
CA ILE A 394 -2.57 12.10 18.03
C ILE A 394 -3.76 12.32 18.95
N LEU A 395 -4.58 13.35 18.71
CA LEU A 395 -5.80 13.61 19.50
C LEU A 395 -6.79 12.45 19.40
N MET A 396 -7.00 11.89 18.19
CA MET A 396 -7.82 10.68 17.98
C MET A 396 -7.26 9.49 18.74
N THR A 397 -5.92 9.29 18.77
CA THR A 397 -5.27 8.20 19.50
C THR A 397 -5.45 8.37 21.01
N GLY A 398 -5.34 9.59 21.53
CA GLY A 398 -5.64 9.91 22.93
C GLY A 398 -7.10 9.63 23.28
N TYR A 399 -8.03 10.00 22.42
CA TYR A 399 -9.45 9.71 22.58
C TYR A 399 -9.74 8.20 22.55
N LEU A 400 -9.06 7.46 21.66
CA LEU A 400 -9.15 6.00 21.61
C LEU A 400 -8.65 5.35 22.91
N ALA A 401 -7.61 5.91 23.55
CA ALA A 401 -7.12 5.44 24.83
C ALA A 401 -8.15 5.62 25.96
N ILE A 402 -8.90 6.72 25.93
CA ILE A 402 -10.00 6.95 26.87
C ILE A 402 -11.14 5.96 26.63
N ILE A 403 -11.56 5.77 25.38
CA ILE A 403 -12.59 4.78 25.03
C ILE A 403 -12.16 3.38 25.50
N LYS A 404 -10.91 2.97 25.24
CA LYS A 404 -10.39 1.64 25.58
C LYS A 404 -10.44 1.36 27.08
N ARG A 405 -10.25 2.36 27.94
CA ARG A 405 -10.33 2.22 29.40
C ARG A 405 -11.74 1.86 29.91
N HIS A 406 -12.76 2.27 29.17
CA HIS A 406 -14.17 2.05 29.53
C HIS A 406 -14.87 1.06 28.60
N TRP A 407 -14.10 0.39 27.74
CA TRP A 407 -14.65 -0.52 26.72
C TRP A 407 -14.96 -1.87 27.33
N THR A 408 -16.23 -2.28 27.21
CA THR A 408 -16.65 -3.66 27.44
C THR A 408 -16.80 -4.35 26.08
N PRO A 409 -16.08 -5.46 25.82
CA PRO A 409 -16.24 -6.18 24.57
C PRO A 409 -17.72 -6.55 24.36
N PRO A 410 -18.25 -6.44 23.13
CA PRO A 410 -19.58 -6.94 22.85
C PRO A 410 -19.60 -8.45 23.09
N ALA A 411 -20.68 -8.97 23.72
CA ALA A 411 -20.87 -10.39 23.92
C ALA A 411 -20.75 -11.14 22.59
N GLU A 412 -20.03 -12.28 22.61
CA GLU A 412 -19.78 -13.11 21.43
C GLU A 412 -21.06 -13.71 20.83
#